data_c3d165dc5750657217066c505ab1f170
#
_entry.id   c3d165dc5750657217066c505ab1f170
#
_cell.length_a   1.000
_cell.length_b   1.000
_cell.length_c   1.000
_cell.angle_alpha   90.00
_cell.angle_beta   90.00
_cell.angle_gamma   90.00
#
_symmetry.space_group_name_H-M   'P 1'
#
loop_
_entity.id
_entity.type
_entity.pdbx_description
1 polymer ?
#
loop_
_entity_poly.entity_id
_entity_poly.type
_entity_poly.pdbx_seq_one_letter_code
_entity_poly.pdbx_strand_id
1 'polypeptide(L)'
;MIDITIARITHVEWVSQLEMLIRKNIFTATLPSYRNCELGIWLYGEGLRTYKEIPEIELLEKGHKVFHTSADSVVEWHNGSKFDSKKTAKAELDFRSALKMSKEIVYLLTMLEFKILQKYQESQETAPAGLNNMINHPWQALKSVIGERSSRLDVARVSLDLLKKDLIKGCLRDS
;
A
#
# COMPACT_ATOMS: atom_id res chain seq x y z
N MET A 1 -4.67 -7.46 13.31
CA MET A 1 -3.69 -7.60 12.21
C MET A 1 -4.22 -6.85 11.01
N ILE A 2 -3.47 -5.93 10.42
CA ILE A 2 -3.90 -5.24 9.20
C ILE A 2 -3.99 -6.26 8.05
N ASP A 3 -5.00 -6.11 7.22
CA ASP A 3 -5.00 -6.74 5.92
C ASP A 3 -4.14 -5.91 4.96
N ILE A 4 -2.90 -6.37 4.72
CA ILE A 4 -1.92 -5.70 3.86
C ILE A 4 -2.49 -5.49 2.45
N THR A 5 -3.36 -6.37 1.99
CA THR A 5 -4.04 -6.25 0.69
C THR A 5 -4.98 -5.05 0.68
N ILE A 6 -5.75 -4.85 1.75
CA ILE A 6 -6.64 -3.68 1.89
C ILE A 6 -5.81 -2.40 1.91
N ALA A 7 -4.72 -2.35 2.68
CA ALA A 7 -3.84 -1.18 2.71
C ALA A 7 -3.28 -0.82 1.32
N ARG A 8 -2.89 -1.83 0.52
CA ARG A 8 -2.44 -1.62 -0.87
C ARG A 8 -3.55 -1.04 -1.75
N ILE A 9 -4.75 -1.63 -1.69
CA ILE A 9 -5.90 -1.18 -2.49
C ILE A 9 -6.26 0.26 -2.14
N THR A 10 -6.37 0.58 -0.86
CA THR A 10 -6.71 1.91 -0.38
C THR A 10 -5.73 2.98 -0.90
N HIS A 11 -4.42 2.70 -0.90
CA HIS A 11 -3.44 3.64 -1.46
C HIS A 11 -3.58 3.85 -2.96
N VAL A 12 -3.89 2.81 -3.71
CA VAL A 12 -4.16 2.93 -5.16
C VAL A 12 -5.43 3.74 -5.44
N GLU A 13 -6.48 3.52 -4.66
CA GLU A 13 -7.73 4.28 -4.76
C GLU A 13 -7.50 5.77 -4.46
N TRP A 14 -6.71 6.10 -3.45
CA TRP A 14 -6.39 7.50 -3.14
C TRP A 14 -5.61 8.18 -4.26
N VAL A 15 -4.66 7.50 -4.89
CA VAL A 15 -3.97 8.05 -6.07
C VAL A 15 -4.95 8.34 -7.20
N SER A 16 -5.90 7.44 -7.45
CA SER A 16 -6.94 7.65 -8.46
C SER A 16 -7.82 8.86 -8.12
N GLN A 17 -8.18 9.05 -6.84
CA GLN A 17 -8.93 10.22 -6.39
C GLN A 17 -8.11 11.51 -6.57
N LEU A 18 -6.84 11.51 -6.20
CA LEU A 18 -5.94 12.66 -6.39
C LEU A 18 -5.79 13.01 -7.88
N GLU A 19 -5.71 12.01 -8.77
CA GLU A 19 -5.68 12.24 -10.21
C GLU A 19 -6.95 12.93 -10.71
N MET A 20 -8.12 12.50 -10.23
CA MET A 20 -9.39 13.18 -10.55
C MET A 20 -9.39 14.63 -10.08
N LEU A 21 -8.84 14.94 -8.91
CA LEU A 21 -8.74 16.32 -8.41
C LEU A 21 -7.83 17.18 -9.30
N ILE A 22 -6.67 16.68 -9.70
CA ILE A 22 -5.74 17.40 -10.59
C ILE A 22 -6.38 17.65 -11.95
N ARG A 23 -7.12 16.68 -12.51
CA ARG A 23 -7.84 16.83 -13.78
C ARG A 23 -9.12 17.69 -13.68
N LYS A 24 -9.37 18.30 -12.53
CA LYS A 24 -10.53 19.18 -12.26
C LYS A 24 -11.90 18.47 -12.38
N ASN A 25 -11.92 17.16 -12.34
CA ASN A 25 -13.15 16.38 -12.26
C ASN A 25 -13.60 16.36 -10.80
N ILE A 26 -14.52 17.16 -10.53
CA ILE A 26 -15.32 17.45 -9.35
C ILE A 26 -15.33 16.38 -8.24
N PHE A 27 -14.86 16.75 -7.04
CA PHE A 27 -15.46 16.39 -5.73
C PHE A 27 -14.64 17.06 -4.64
N THR A 28 -15.28 17.52 -3.57
CA THR A 28 -14.57 17.84 -2.31
C THR A 28 -14.01 16.54 -1.76
N ALA A 29 -12.72 16.32 -1.90
CA ALA A 29 -12.06 15.16 -1.30
C ALA A 29 -11.53 15.56 0.08
N THR A 30 -11.81 14.75 1.07
CA THR A 30 -11.16 14.78 2.37
C THR A 30 -10.39 13.48 2.52
N LEU A 31 -9.08 13.58 2.65
CA LEU A 31 -8.25 12.43 2.99
C LEU A 31 -8.10 12.33 4.50
N PRO A 32 -8.16 11.14 5.09
CA PRO A 32 -7.82 10.97 6.49
C PRO A 32 -6.33 11.31 6.69
N SER A 33 -5.99 11.83 7.87
CA SER A 33 -4.58 12.08 8.18
C SER A 33 -3.77 10.78 8.14
N TYR A 34 -2.45 10.90 7.98
CA TYR A 34 -1.55 9.74 7.97
C TYR A 34 -1.63 8.87 9.24
N ARG A 35 -2.16 9.38 10.35
CA ARG A 35 -2.38 8.60 11.58
C ARG A 35 -3.73 7.91 11.63
N ASN A 36 -4.72 8.47 10.94
CA ASN A 36 -6.11 8.03 11.03
C ASN A 36 -6.55 7.16 9.83
N CYS A 37 -5.70 7.00 8.83
CA CYS A 37 -5.93 6.02 7.78
C CYS A 37 -5.67 4.60 8.30
N GLU A 38 -6.21 3.60 7.65
CA GLU A 38 -6.07 2.19 8.06
C GLU A 38 -4.61 1.76 8.24
N LEU A 39 -3.74 2.12 7.28
CA LEU A 39 -2.31 1.83 7.39
C LEU A 39 -1.68 2.57 8.57
N GLY A 40 -2.06 3.84 8.79
CA GLY A 40 -1.55 4.64 9.91
C GLY A 40 -1.96 4.10 11.26
N ILE A 41 -3.23 3.74 11.43
CA ILE A 41 -3.74 3.15 12.68
C ILE A 41 -2.94 1.89 13.04
N TRP A 42 -2.72 1.00 12.07
CA TRP A 42 -1.91 -0.19 12.28
C TRP A 42 -0.44 0.16 12.54
N LEU A 43 0.15 1.03 11.72
CA LEU A 43 1.57 1.36 11.77
C LEU A 43 1.97 1.94 13.13
N TYR A 44 1.18 2.91 13.64
CA TYR A 44 1.42 3.56 14.94
C TYR A 44 0.85 2.79 16.14
N GLY A 45 -0.11 1.89 15.92
CA GLY A 45 -0.64 1.03 16.97
C GLY A 45 0.30 -0.12 17.31
N GLU A 46 0.63 -0.95 16.34
CA GLU A 46 1.41 -2.16 16.56
C GLU A 46 2.59 -2.36 15.59
N GLY A 47 2.48 -1.88 14.34
CA GLY A 47 3.41 -2.20 13.26
C GLY A 47 4.84 -1.84 13.58
N LEU A 48 5.09 -0.58 13.94
CA LEU A 48 6.43 -0.07 14.28
C LEU A 48 7.05 -0.79 15.48
N ARG A 49 6.26 -1.20 16.45
CA ARG A 49 6.74 -1.91 17.63
C ARG A 49 7.04 -3.37 17.32
N THR A 50 6.14 -4.03 16.62
CA THR A 50 6.21 -5.48 16.34
C THR A 50 7.29 -5.82 15.33
N TYR A 51 7.48 -4.96 14.32
CA TYR A 51 8.39 -5.21 13.21
C TYR A 51 9.61 -4.28 13.20
N LYS A 52 9.96 -3.70 14.34
CA LYS A 52 11.10 -2.76 14.50
C LYS A 52 12.43 -3.27 13.96
N GLU A 53 12.62 -4.59 13.90
CA GLU A 53 13.84 -5.23 13.41
C GLU A 53 13.86 -5.39 11.88
N ILE A 54 12.76 -5.07 11.21
CA ILE A 54 12.63 -5.12 9.75
C ILE A 54 12.81 -3.69 9.22
N PRO A 55 13.92 -3.37 8.54
CA PRO A 55 14.21 -1.98 8.11
C PRO A 55 13.11 -1.36 7.25
N GLU A 56 12.38 -2.18 6.49
CA GLU A 56 11.30 -1.73 5.64
C GLU A 56 10.16 -1.07 6.40
N ILE A 57 9.98 -1.36 7.71
CA ILE A 57 8.90 -0.74 8.50
C ILE A 57 9.15 0.76 8.71
N GLU A 58 10.41 1.17 8.92
CA GLU A 58 10.76 2.59 9.06
C GLU A 58 10.67 3.33 7.73
N LEU A 59 11.08 2.67 6.64
CA LEU A 59 10.96 3.23 5.30
C LEU A 59 9.48 3.40 4.92
N LEU A 60 8.65 2.43 5.28
CA LEU A 60 7.20 2.49 5.09
C LEU A 60 6.59 3.67 5.86
N GLU A 61 6.98 3.89 7.11
CA GLU A 61 6.50 5.02 7.91
C GLU A 61 6.87 6.36 7.27
N LYS A 62 8.13 6.52 6.84
CA LYS A 62 8.61 7.73 6.18
C LYS A 62 7.89 7.99 4.86
N GLY A 63 7.80 6.98 4.01
CA GLY A 63 7.12 7.08 2.71
C GLY A 63 5.62 7.38 2.89
N HIS A 64 4.99 6.78 3.88
CA HIS A 64 3.59 7.01 4.21
C HIS A 64 3.31 8.46 4.64
N LYS A 65 4.16 9.05 5.49
CA LYS A 65 4.06 10.48 5.85
C LYS A 65 4.21 11.39 4.65
N VAL A 66 5.21 11.12 3.79
CA VAL A 66 5.45 11.92 2.58
C VAL A 66 4.26 11.83 1.63
N PHE A 67 3.69 10.63 1.46
CA PHE A 67 2.47 10.44 0.66
C PHE A 67 1.35 11.35 1.15
N HIS A 68 0.99 11.30 2.44
CA HIS A 68 -0.09 12.11 2.98
C HIS A 68 0.21 13.62 2.90
N THR A 69 1.42 14.05 3.19
CA THR A 69 1.79 15.47 3.06
C THR A 69 1.62 15.98 1.62
N SER A 70 2.04 15.19 0.64
CA SER A 70 1.88 15.52 -0.77
C SER A 70 0.41 15.49 -1.21
N ALA A 71 -0.35 14.52 -0.72
CA ALA A 71 -1.77 14.38 -1.02
C ALA A 71 -2.60 15.53 -0.42
N ASP A 72 -2.33 15.91 0.84
CA ASP A 72 -2.98 17.04 1.51
C ASP A 72 -2.75 18.35 0.75
N SER A 73 -1.53 18.58 0.24
CA SER A 73 -1.21 19.76 -0.58
C SER A 73 -2.04 19.81 -1.88
N VAL A 74 -2.29 18.66 -2.52
CA VAL A 74 -3.15 18.57 -3.71
C VAL A 74 -4.61 18.88 -3.36
N VAL A 75 -5.10 18.34 -2.24
CA VAL A 75 -6.47 18.58 -1.76
C VAL A 75 -6.65 20.05 -1.39
N GLU A 76 -5.72 20.66 -0.68
CA GLU A 76 -5.74 22.08 -0.33
C GLU A 76 -5.77 22.97 -1.58
N TRP A 77 -4.94 22.66 -2.58
CA TRP A 77 -4.96 23.38 -3.85
C TRP A 77 -6.32 23.24 -4.55
N HIS A 78 -6.89 22.02 -4.56
CA HIS A 78 -8.18 21.78 -5.20
C HIS A 78 -9.33 22.56 -4.53
N ASN A 79 -9.33 22.62 -3.21
CA ASN A 79 -10.35 23.31 -2.43
C ASN A 79 -10.15 24.84 -2.37
N GLY A 80 -8.95 25.31 -2.76
CA GLY A 80 -8.60 26.72 -2.75
C GLY A 80 -8.85 27.43 -4.09
N SER A 81 -8.29 28.64 -4.20
CA SER A 81 -8.35 29.41 -5.44
C SER A 81 -7.39 28.86 -6.49
N LYS A 82 -7.91 28.43 -7.63
CA LYS A 82 -7.18 27.80 -8.74
C LYS A 82 -6.53 28.79 -9.73
N PHE A 83 -6.59 30.10 -9.45
CA PHE A 83 -6.11 31.13 -10.37
C PHE A 83 -4.60 31.40 -10.29
N ASP A 84 -3.92 30.79 -9.31
CA ASP A 84 -2.47 30.96 -9.13
C ASP A 84 -1.70 29.84 -9.86
N SER A 85 -1.01 30.23 -10.94
CA SER A 85 -0.23 29.29 -11.75
C SER A 85 0.92 28.61 -10.97
N LYS A 86 1.52 29.31 -10.00
CA LYS A 86 2.58 28.74 -9.14
C LYS A 86 2.01 27.67 -8.22
N LYS A 87 0.82 27.90 -7.65
CA LYS A 87 0.14 26.90 -6.82
C LYS A 87 -0.29 25.69 -7.63
N THR A 88 -0.73 25.89 -8.87
CA THR A 88 -1.08 24.80 -9.78
C THR A 88 0.15 23.94 -10.13
N ALA A 89 1.26 24.56 -10.50
CA ALA A 89 2.49 23.84 -10.78
C ALA A 89 3.01 23.07 -9.54
N LYS A 90 2.89 23.66 -8.35
CA LYS A 90 3.22 22.98 -7.09
C LYS A 90 2.34 21.76 -6.86
N ALA A 91 1.02 21.89 -7.03
CA ALA A 91 0.08 20.78 -6.85
C ALA A 91 0.36 19.60 -7.80
N GLU A 92 0.76 19.87 -9.05
CA GLU A 92 1.19 18.85 -10.00
C GLU A 92 2.46 18.11 -9.54
N LEU A 93 3.44 18.84 -8.99
CA LEU A 93 4.65 18.23 -8.42
C LEU A 93 4.31 17.38 -7.19
N ASP A 94 3.46 17.88 -6.31
CA ASP A 94 3.02 17.16 -5.12
C ASP A 94 2.21 15.91 -5.50
N PHE A 95 1.38 15.98 -6.54
CA PHE A 95 0.69 14.80 -7.08
C PHE A 95 1.67 13.74 -7.59
N ARG A 96 2.70 14.14 -8.35
CA ARG A 96 3.75 13.21 -8.81
C ARG A 96 4.51 12.59 -7.62
N SER A 97 4.76 13.36 -6.58
CA SER A 97 5.36 12.88 -5.34
C SER A 97 4.46 11.85 -4.66
N ALA A 98 3.17 12.13 -4.50
CA ALA A 98 2.20 11.19 -3.94
C ALA A 98 2.12 9.90 -4.77
N LEU A 99 2.08 9.99 -6.09
CA LEU A 99 2.08 8.83 -6.99
C LEU A 99 3.33 7.97 -6.81
N LYS A 100 4.51 8.59 -6.73
CA LYS A 100 5.78 7.89 -6.48
C LYS A 100 5.76 7.19 -5.13
N MET A 101 5.36 7.89 -4.07
CA MET A 101 5.30 7.33 -2.72
C MET A 101 4.28 6.22 -2.58
N SER A 102 3.13 6.30 -3.25
CA SER A 102 2.15 5.22 -3.27
C SER A 102 2.73 3.92 -3.84
N LYS A 103 3.47 4.00 -4.95
CA LYS A 103 4.16 2.84 -5.53
C LYS A 103 5.20 2.26 -4.57
N GLU A 104 5.94 3.11 -3.89
CA GLU A 104 6.94 2.71 -2.89
C GLU A 104 6.30 2.06 -1.67
N ILE A 105 5.18 2.59 -1.17
CA ILE A 105 4.40 2.00 -0.09
C ILE A 105 3.92 0.60 -0.47
N VAL A 106 3.36 0.42 -1.67
CA VAL A 106 2.91 -0.90 -2.16
C VAL A 106 4.08 -1.88 -2.22
N TYR A 107 5.25 -1.44 -2.70
CA TYR A 107 6.46 -2.26 -2.72
C TYR A 107 6.91 -2.64 -1.30
N LEU A 108 7.02 -1.66 -0.40
CA LEU A 108 7.45 -1.88 0.99
C LEU A 108 6.51 -2.79 1.77
N LEU A 109 5.20 -2.66 1.57
CA LEU A 109 4.20 -3.57 2.14
C LEU A 109 4.40 -5.01 1.62
N THR A 110 4.73 -5.17 0.34
CA THR A 110 5.03 -6.49 -0.24
C THR A 110 6.30 -7.10 0.34
N MET A 111 7.35 -6.30 0.49
CA MET A 111 8.61 -6.75 1.08
C MET A 111 8.45 -7.09 2.56
N LEU A 112 7.70 -6.29 3.30
CA LEU A 112 7.39 -6.54 4.71
C LEU A 112 6.64 -7.86 4.88
N GLU A 113 5.60 -8.09 4.08
CA GLU A 113 4.85 -9.35 4.08
C GLU A 113 5.74 -10.56 3.80
N PHE A 114 6.60 -10.45 2.78
CA PHE A 114 7.55 -11.51 2.45
C PHE A 114 8.50 -11.82 3.62
N LYS A 115 9.06 -10.80 4.26
CA LYS A 115 9.99 -10.98 5.40
C LYS A 115 9.29 -11.54 6.63
N ILE A 116 8.04 -11.15 6.89
CA ILE A 116 7.23 -11.73 7.97
C ILE A 116 7.01 -13.22 7.72
N LEU A 117 6.65 -13.59 6.49
CA LEU A 117 6.45 -14.99 6.11
C LEU A 117 7.74 -15.82 6.21
N GLN A 118 8.87 -15.26 5.75
CA GLN A 118 10.18 -15.91 5.86
C GLN A 118 10.55 -16.15 7.33
N LYS A 119 10.42 -15.13 8.18
CA LYS A 119 10.69 -15.25 9.62
C LYS A 119 9.77 -16.28 10.30
N TYR A 120 8.53 -16.39 9.85
CA TYR A 120 7.61 -17.40 10.35
C TYR A 120 8.07 -18.80 9.93
N GLN A 121 8.50 -19.02 8.70
CA GLN A 121 9.02 -20.30 8.22
C GLN A 121 10.27 -20.72 8.99
N GLU A 122 11.24 -19.83 9.16
CA GLU A 122 12.47 -20.09 9.93
C GLU A 122 12.15 -20.47 11.39
N SER A 123 11.14 -19.85 12.01
CA SER A 123 10.70 -20.18 13.36
C SER A 123 10.06 -21.59 13.46
N GLN A 124 9.44 -22.06 12.38
CA GLN A 124 8.86 -23.41 12.32
C GLN A 124 9.91 -24.50 12.10
N GLU A 125 10.96 -24.21 11.33
CA GLU A 125 12.05 -25.16 11.08
C GLU A 125 12.90 -25.42 12.33
N THR A 126 12.95 -24.47 13.27
CA THR A 126 13.64 -24.62 14.56
C THR A 126 12.80 -25.29 15.63
N ALA A 127 11.53 -25.63 15.35
CA ALA A 127 10.64 -26.31 16.29
C ALA A 127 10.97 -27.81 16.43
N PRO A 128 10.86 -28.41 17.64
CA PRO A 128 11.22 -29.81 17.84
C PRO A 128 10.40 -30.76 16.98
N ALA A 129 11.03 -31.86 16.53
CA ALA A 129 10.62 -32.80 15.48
C ALA A 129 9.20 -33.38 15.56
N GLY A 130 8.44 -33.14 16.63
CA GLY A 130 7.04 -33.54 16.74
C GLY A 130 6.05 -32.73 15.90
N LEU A 131 6.47 -31.54 15.43
CA LEU A 131 5.68 -30.66 14.55
C LEU A 131 6.02 -30.83 13.06
N ASN A 132 7.09 -31.54 12.74
CA ASN A 132 7.58 -31.73 11.35
C ASN A 132 6.58 -32.47 10.42
N ASN A 133 5.63 -33.23 10.96
CA ASN A 133 4.61 -33.88 10.12
C ASN A 133 3.54 -32.91 9.59
N MET A 134 3.34 -31.74 10.23
CA MET A 134 2.48 -30.67 9.68
C MET A 134 3.22 -29.83 8.65
N ILE A 135 4.56 -29.82 8.68
CA ILE A 135 5.41 -28.97 7.86
C ILE A 135 5.72 -29.60 6.50
N ASN A 136 5.72 -30.96 6.41
CA ASN A 136 5.97 -31.66 5.14
C ASN A 136 4.87 -31.51 4.08
N HIS A 137 3.75 -30.89 4.45
CA HIS A 137 2.69 -30.49 3.51
C HIS A 137 2.20 -29.07 3.78
N PRO A 138 3.07 -28.03 3.63
CA PRO A 138 2.72 -26.63 3.91
C PRO A 138 1.51 -26.16 3.09
N TRP A 139 1.35 -26.72 1.88
CA TRP A 139 0.20 -26.45 1.02
C TRP A 139 -1.12 -27.07 1.53
N GLN A 140 -1.09 -28.13 2.27
CA GLN A 140 -2.31 -28.73 2.86
C GLN A 140 -2.73 -28.00 4.14
N ALA A 141 -1.78 -27.63 4.99
CA ALA A 141 -2.02 -26.76 6.14
C ALA A 141 -2.48 -25.36 5.69
N LEU A 142 -1.85 -24.80 4.65
CA LEU A 142 -2.29 -23.55 4.03
C LEU A 142 -3.69 -23.68 3.42
N LYS A 143 -4.02 -24.77 2.76
CA LYS A 143 -5.37 -25.03 2.22
C LYS A 143 -6.44 -25.16 3.30
N SER A 144 -6.14 -25.72 4.45
CA SER A 144 -7.12 -25.79 5.55
C SER A 144 -7.36 -24.43 6.23
N VAL A 145 -6.35 -23.56 6.25
CA VAL A 145 -6.45 -22.18 6.78
C VAL A 145 -6.92 -21.19 5.69
N ILE A 146 -6.60 -21.46 4.42
CA ILE A 146 -6.93 -20.63 3.26
C ILE A 146 -8.20 -21.10 2.55
N GLY A 147 -8.74 -22.27 2.90
CA GLY A 147 -9.93 -22.82 2.24
C GLY A 147 -11.12 -21.85 2.17
N GLU A 148 -11.21 -20.93 3.13
CA GLU A 148 -12.16 -19.80 3.10
C GLU A 148 -11.56 -18.50 2.55
N ARG A 149 -10.23 -18.41 2.34
CA ARG A 149 -9.54 -17.21 1.82
C ARG A 149 -9.06 -17.35 0.37
N SER A 150 -9.24 -18.50 -0.27
CA SER A 150 -8.82 -18.75 -1.65
C SER A 150 -9.41 -17.75 -2.65
N SER A 151 -10.66 -17.32 -2.44
CA SER A 151 -11.29 -16.30 -3.28
C SER A 151 -10.62 -14.93 -3.19
N ARG A 152 -9.97 -14.60 -2.07
CA ARG A 152 -9.30 -13.29 -1.88
C ARG A 152 -7.91 -13.24 -2.52
N LEU A 153 -7.20 -14.37 -2.58
CA LEU A 153 -5.91 -14.45 -3.27
C LEU A 153 -6.07 -14.38 -4.79
N ASP A 154 -7.16 -14.94 -5.32
CA ASP A 154 -7.50 -14.83 -6.74
C ASP A 154 -7.87 -13.38 -7.11
N VAL A 155 -8.58 -12.67 -6.24
CA VAL A 155 -8.87 -11.23 -6.40
C VAL A 155 -7.59 -10.40 -6.38
N ALA A 156 -6.65 -10.68 -5.45
CA ALA A 156 -5.37 -9.97 -5.39
C ALA A 156 -4.49 -10.23 -6.63
N ARG A 157 -4.52 -11.44 -7.18
CA ARG A 157 -3.80 -11.82 -8.41
C ARG A 157 -4.39 -11.11 -9.62
N VAL A 158 -5.71 -11.08 -9.74
CA VAL A 158 -6.44 -10.34 -10.80
C VAL A 158 -6.17 -8.84 -10.68
N SER A 159 -6.11 -8.27 -9.48
CA SER A 159 -5.79 -6.85 -9.27
C SER A 159 -4.36 -6.51 -9.68
N LEU A 160 -3.38 -7.39 -9.41
CA LEU A 160 -1.99 -7.23 -9.85
C LEU A 160 -1.83 -7.31 -11.38
N ASP A 161 -2.58 -8.18 -12.03
CA ASP A 161 -2.57 -8.31 -13.49
C ASP A 161 -3.26 -7.12 -14.18
N LEU A 162 -4.30 -6.56 -13.56
CA LEU A 162 -4.95 -5.32 -14.02
C LEU A 162 -4.02 -4.12 -13.87
N LEU A 163 -3.33 -3.98 -12.72
CA LEU A 163 -2.34 -2.92 -12.49
C LEU A 163 -1.17 -3.01 -13.48
N LYS A 164 -0.69 -4.22 -13.80
CA LYS A 164 0.33 -4.42 -14.85
C LYS A 164 -0.16 -3.98 -16.23
N LYS A 165 -1.41 -4.31 -16.59
CA LYS A 165 -1.98 -3.91 -17.88
C LYS A 165 -2.15 -2.39 -18.00
N ASP A 166 -2.54 -1.71 -16.93
CA ASP A 166 -2.71 -0.26 -16.96
C ASP A 166 -1.37 0.48 -16.94
N LEU A 167 -0.35 -0.06 -16.28
CA LEU A 167 1.03 0.46 -16.34
C LEU A 167 1.61 0.34 -17.76
N ILE A 168 1.36 -0.77 -18.46
CA ILE A 168 1.83 -0.99 -19.84
C ILE A 168 1.08 -0.07 -20.81
N LYS A 169 -0.22 0.15 -20.63
CA LYS A 169 -1.00 1.07 -21.46
C LYS A 169 -0.64 2.53 -21.25
N GLY A 170 -0.26 2.92 -20.03
CA GLY A 170 0.23 4.28 -19.73
C GLY A 170 1.56 4.58 -20.42
N CYS A 171 2.50 3.62 -20.46
CA CYS A 171 3.79 3.79 -21.14
C CYS A 171 3.70 3.87 -22.70
N LEU A 172 2.62 3.37 -23.30
CA LEU A 172 2.44 3.37 -24.77
C LEU A 172 1.69 4.61 -25.29
N ARG A 173 1.22 5.52 -24.41
CA ARG A 173 0.55 6.76 -24.79
C ARG A 173 1.46 7.98 -24.83
N ASP A 174 2.68 7.88 -24.32
CA ASP A 174 3.69 8.96 -24.27
C ASP A 174 4.83 8.74 -25.29
N SER A 175 4.58 7.97 -26.34
CA SER A 175 5.52 7.74 -27.46
C SER A 175 5.01 8.36 -28.75
#